data_0bd6738f4fc1bb9f3b268c6696761234
#
_entry.id   0bd6738f4fc1bb9f3b268c6696761234
#
_cell.length_a   1.000
_cell.length_b   1.000
_cell.length_c   1.000
_cell.angle_alpha   90.00
_cell.angle_beta   90.00
_cell.angle_gamma   90.00
#
_symmetry.space_group_name_H-M   'P 1'
#
loop_
_entity.id
_entity.type
_entity.pdbx_description
1 polymer ?
#
loop_
_entity_poly.entity_id
_entity_poly.type
_entity_poly.pdbx_seq_one_letter_code
_entity_poly.pdbx_strand_id
1 'polypeptide(L)'
;HARAPQGKKGLFASSWLHPLRSWSLRETRGGSPFDWHMQIEAHLATLDVGYTILRPSSFVDILARAGAPVAAGTWGGAAGQGRVNLIDTRDIAEAARFAILDQENLNSQRAYHLTGPKAVTMPEVAEELSRLLGHTISYQHRTPAEHRELLIGSGLNEMVADLLLGLDRLFQQSVLSETTCTLSELLGRPALSVADWLGANIHLFKAKLEA
;
A
#
# COMPACT_ATOMS: atom_id res chain seq x y z
N HIS A 1 44.26 10.88 18.66
CA HIS A 1 43.43 11.67 17.72
C HIS A 1 43.08 10.78 16.52
N ALA A 2 42.02 10.00 16.62
CA ALA A 2 41.45 9.28 15.49
C ALA A 2 40.23 10.10 15.02
N ARG A 3 40.29 10.60 13.78
CA ARG A 3 39.18 11.27 13.11
C ARG A 3 38.09 10.26 12.81
N ALA A 4 36.87 10.50 13.30
CA ALA A 4 35.69 9.76 12.89
C ALA A 4 35.44 9.90 11.38
N PRO A 5 34.99 8.87 10.67
CA PRO A 5 34.66 8.96 9.26
C PRO A 5 33.42 9.86 9.07
N GLN A 6 33.56 10.88 8.24
CA GLN A 6 32.44 11.73 7.84
C GLN A 6 31.42 10.85 7.11
N GLY A 7 30.24 10.70 7.71
CA GLY A 7 29.11 9.97 7.14
C GLY A 7 28.72 10.57 5.81
N LYS A 8 28.66 9.74 4.79
CA LYS A 8 28.07 10.08 3.48
C LYS A 8 26.64 10.51 3.72
N LYS A 9 26.35 11.80 3.54
CA LYS A 9 24.99 12.32 3.48
C LYS A 9 24.25 11.55 2.37
N GLY A 10 23.31 10.70 2.75
CA GLY A 10 22.66 9.76 1.85
C GLY A 10 21.84 10.45 0.79
N LEU A 11 22.20 10.19 -0.43
CA LEU A 11 21.51 10.57 -1.68
C LEU A 11 20.26 9.71 -1.92
N PHE A 12 19.40 9.48 -0.92
CA PHE A 12 18.25 8.59 -1.10
C PHE A 12 16.86 9.27 -1.09
N ALA A 13 16.82 10.61 -1.01
CA ALA A 13 15.54 11.31 -0.80
C ALA A 13 14.76 11.69 -2.06
N SER A 14 15.28 11.53 -3.29
CA SER A 14 14.67 12.18 -4.45
C SER A 14 14.02 11.30 -5.52
N SER A 15 14.25 9.99 -5.54
CA SER A 15 13.80 9.17 -6.68
C SER A 15 12.33 8.72 -6.61
N TRP A 16 11.76 8.62 -5.42
CA TRP A 16 10.45 8.00 -5.17
C TRP A 16 9.24 8.91 -5.34
N LEU A 17 9.43 10.18 -5.04
CA LEU A 17 8.36 11.18 -5.17
C LEU A 17 8.19 11.66 -6.62
N HIS A 18 9.09 11.29 -7.52
CA HIS A 18 9.08 11.77 -8.90
C HIS A 18 7.85 11.31 -9.71
N PRO A 19 7.41 10.04 -9.66
CA PRO A 19 6.19 9.62 -10.35
C PRO A 19 4.93 10.22 -9.74
N LEU A 20 4.87 10.34 -8.40
CA LEU A 20 3.72 10.89 -7.69
C LEU A 20 3.65 12.42 -7.84
N ARG A 21 4.79 13.12 -7.91
CA ARG A 21 4.85 14.57 -8.17
C ARG A 21 4.28 14.97 -9.52
N SER A 22 4.55 14.20 -10.57
CA SER A 22 4.04 14.51 -11.90
C SER A 22 2.52 14.35 -12.02
N TRP A 23 1.93 13.57 -11.12
CA TRP A 23 0.51 13.25 -11.11
C TRP A 23 -0.31 14.22 -10.25
N SER A 24 0.21 14.60 -9.07
CA SER A 24 -0.47 15.50 -8.13
C SER A 24 -0.69 16.91 -8.68
N LEU A 25 0.21 17.38 -9.54
CA LEU A 25 0.16 18.75 -10.09
C LEU A 25 -0.88 18.96 -11.20
N ARG A 26 -1.51 17.90 -11.71
CA ARG A 26 -2.40 18.00 -12.88
C ARG A 26 -3.90 17.88 -12.61
N GLU A 27 -4.33 17.28 -11.51
CA GLU A 27 -5.75 16.89 -11.36
C GLU A 27 -6.48 17.34 -10.09
N THR A 28 -5.86 18.01 -9.12
CA THR A 28 -6.59 18.44 -7.92
C THR A 28 -6.36 19.91 -7.58
N ARG A 29 -7.42 20.70 -7.68
CA ARG A 29 -7.46 22.10 -7.18
C ARG A 29 -7.36 22.22 -5.64
N GLY A 30 -7.09 21.15 -4.90
CA GLY A 30 -7.07 21.12 -3.44
C GLY A 30 -5.95 20.30 -2.81
N GLY A 31 -4.99 19.79 -3.60
CA GLY A 31 -3.95 18.89 -3.12
C GLY A 31 -4.46 17.44 -2.93
N SER A 32 -3.61 16.47 -3.24
CA SER A 32 -3.88 15.06 -2.94
C SER A 32 -3.37 14.72 -1.53
N PRO A 33 -3.82 13.63 -0.90
CA PRO A 33 -3.23 13.15 0.35
C PRO A 33 -1.71 12.97 0.26
N PHE A 34 -1.18 12.62 -0.92
CA PHE A 34 0.26 12.53 -1.16
C PHE A 34 0.95 13.89 -1.06
N ASP A 35 0.31 14.97 -1.56
CA ASP A 35 0.86 16.33 -1.46
C ASP A 35 0.92 16.79 0.00
N TRP A 36 -0.08 16.44 0.81
CA TRP A 36 -0.10 16.77 2.23
C TRP A 36 1.03 16.05 2.99
N HIS A 37 1.25 14.76 2.73
CA HIS A 37 2.37 14.03 3.30
C HIS A 37 3.71 14.65 2.92
N MET A 38 3.89 15.03 1.65
CA MET A 38 5.10 15.71 1.21
C MET A 38 5.33 17.05 1.90
N GLN A 39 4.27 17.84 2.11
CA GLN A 39 4.37 19.13 2.82
C GLN A 39 4.74 18.92 4.30
N ILE A 40 4.16 17.92 4.97
CA ILE A 40 4.48 17.55 6.35
C ILE A 40 5.95 17.14 6.45
N GLU A 41 6.43 16.26 5.56
CA GLU A 41 7.83 15.84 5.55
C GLU A 41 8.79 16.98 5.26
N ALA A 42 8.45 17.86 4.31
CA ALA A 42 9.24 19.04 4.00
C ALA A 42 9.32 19.99 5.21
N HIS A 43 8.23 20.15 5.95
CA HIS A 43 8.22 20.95 7.17
C HIS A 43 9.09 20.31 8.27
N LEU A 44 8.93 18.99 8.52
CA LEU A 44 9.76 18.27 9.50
C LEU A 44 11.27 18.42 9.21
N ALA A 45 11.65 18.38 7.93
CA ALA A 45 13.04 18.54 7.52
C ALA A 45 13.63 19.93 7.82
N THR A 46 12.80 20.94 8.09
CA THR A 46 13.27 22.30 8.51
C THR A 46 13.50 22.43 10.01
N LEU A 47 13.04 21.43 10.80
CA LEU A 47 13.14 21.47 12.26
C LEU A 47 14.45 20.80 12.72
N ASP A 48 15.03 21.35 13.79
CA ASP A 48 16.20 20.78 14.46
C ASP A 48 15.75 19.74 15.52
N VAL A 49 15.05 18.72 15.04
CA VAL A 49 14.57 17.58 15.85
C VAL A 49 14.85 16.26 15.16
N GLY A 50 15.09 15.21 15.94
CA GLY A 50 15.12 13.85 15.41
C GLY A 50 13.72 13.40 15.00
N TYR A 51 13.62 12.67 13.89
CA TYR A 51 12.37 12.06 13.46
C TYR A 51 12.61 10.78 12.65
N THR A 52 11.62 9.92 12.68
CA THR A 52 11.57 8.75 11.78
C THR A 52 10.26 8.77 11.01
N ILE A 53 10.36 8.76 9.69
CA ILE A 53 9.22 8.69 8.79
C ILE A 53 9.09 7.25 8.28
N LEU A 54 7.93 6.65 8.50
CA LEU A 54 7.56 5.38 7.89
C LEU A 54 6.70 5.67 6.65
N ARG A 55 7.16 5.20 5.48
CA ARG A 55 6.46 5.36 4.19
C ARG A 55 6.01 3.99 3.71
N PRO A 56 4.88 3.46 4.22
CA PRO A 56 4.37 2.18 3.77
C PRO A 56 3.80 2.27 2.36
N SER A 57 3.89 1.16 1.61
CA SER A 57 3.13 0.94 0.38
C SER A 57 1.63 0.75 0.69
N SER A 58 0.83 0.37 -0.30
CA SER A 58 -0.60 0.16 -0.08
C SER A 58 -0.88 -0.93 0.94
N PHE A 59 -1.80 -0.71 1.87
CA PHE A 59 -2.14 -1.67 2.92
C PHE A 59 -2.90 -2.86 2.32
N VAL A 60 -2.47 -4.08 2.65
CA VAL A 60 -3.12 -5.31 2.18
C VAL A 60 -4.57 -5.41 2.66
N ASP A 61 -4.92 -4.73 3.74
CA ASP A 61 -6.26 -4.67 4.32
C ASP A 61 -7.33 -4.12 3.36
N ILE A 62 -6.92 -3.44 2.27
CA ILE A 62 -7.85 -3.04 1.19
C ILE A 62 -8.55 -4.25 0.58
N LEU A 63 -7.93 -5.43 0.60
CA LEU A 63 -8.51 -6.67 0.08
C LEU A 63 -9.71 -7.15 0.91
N ALA A 64 -9.85 -6.73 2.18
CA ALA A 64 -11.03 -7.06 2.98
C ALA A 64 -12.35 -6.58 2.33
N ARG A 65 -12.28 -5.51 1.55
CA ARG A 65 -13.44 -4.98 0.80
C ARG A 65 -13.91 -5.94 -0.31
N ALA A 66 -13.04 -6.83 -0.75
CA ALA A 66 -13.38 -7.83 -1.76
C ALA A 66 -14.19 -9.01 -1.17
N GLY A 67 -14.31 -9.14 0.16
CA GLY A 67 -14.94 -10.27 0.81
C GLY A 67 -16.34 -10.59 0.29
N ALA A 68 -17.28 -9.65 0.39
CA ALA A 68 -18.63 -9.84 -0.10
C ALA A 68 -18.69 -10.02 -1.64
N PRO A 69 -18.00 -9.20 -2.48
CA PRO A 69 -17.92 -9.44 -3.92
C PRO A 69 -17.34 -10.81 -4.31
N VAL A 70 -16.32 -11.29 -3.61
CA VAL A 70 -15.74 -12.63 -3.84
C VAL A 70 -16.76 -13.70 -3.50
N ALA A 71 -17.40 -13.64 -2.34
CA ALA A 71 -18.44 -14.59 -1.92
C ALA A 71 -19.64 -14.62 -2.89
N ALA A 72 -19.96 -13.49 -3.52
CA ALA A 72 -21.02 -13.36 -4.52
C ALA A 72 -20.58 -13.70 -5.95
N GLY A 73 -19.31 -14.01 -6.19
CA GLY A 73 -18.76 -14.26 -7.54
C GLY A 73 -18.74 -13.02 -8.46
N THR A 74 -18.77 -11.82 -7.88
CA THR A 74 -18.86 -10.55 -8.62
C THR A 74 -17.62 -9.67 -8.45
N TRP A 75 -16.53 -10.20 -7.89
CA TRP A 75 -15.34 -9.42 -7.63
C TRP A 75 -14.70 -8.90 -8.91
N GLY A 76 -14.33 -7.63 -8.90
CA GLY A 76 -13.68 -7.00 -10.04
C GLY A 76 -13.44 -5.53 -9.78
N GLY A 77 -12.78 -4.87 -10.72
CA GLY A 77 -12.42 -3.46 -10.66
C GLY A 77 -11.71 -2.98 -11.92
N ALA A 78 -11.16 -1.78 -11.89
CA ALA A 78 -10.50 -1.15 -13.03
C ALA A 78 -8.96 -1.24 -12.99
N ALA A 79 -8.38 -2.00 -12.05
CA ALA A 79 -6.92 -2.13 -11.91
C ALA A 79 -6.24 -2.94 -13.05
N GLY A 80 -6.99 -3.71 -13.82
CA GLY A 80 -6.48 -4.49 -14.96
C GLY A 80 -5.38 -5.47 -14.56
N GLN A 81 -4.28 -5.45 -15.32
CA GLN A 81 -3.07 -6.26 -15.09
C GLN A 81 -1.96 -5.48 -14.38
N GLY A 82 -2.27 -4.29 -13.87
CA GLY A 82 -1.30 -3.48 -13.17
C GLY A 82 -0.89 -4.11 -11.84
N ARG A 83 0.34 -3.81 -11.42
CA ARG A 83 0.94 -4.36 -10.21
C ARG A 83 0.90 -3.35 -9.07
N VAL A 84 0.63 -3.84 -7.88
CA VAL A 84 0.69 -3.07 -6.64
C VAL A 84 1.46 -3.85 -5.59
N ASN A 85 2.31 -3.17 -4.85
CA ASN A 85 2.90 -3.74 -3.65
C ASN A 85 1.95 -3.52 -2.47
N LEU A 86 1.56 -4.61 -1.83
CA LEU A 86 0.67 -4.61 -0.66
C LEU A 86 1.47 -5.02 0.57
N ILE A 87 1.43 -4.17 1.60
CA ILE A 87 2.12 -4.41 2.87
C ILE A 87 1.13 -4.79 3.96
N ASP A 88 1.53 -5.74 4.81
CA ASP A 88 0.75 -6.14 5.98
C ASP A 88 0.89 -5.10 7.11
N THR A 89 -0.23 -4.67 7.68
CA THR A 89 -0.23 -3.67 8.76
C THR A 89 0.46 -4.16 10.04
N ARG A 90 0.55 -5.49 10.24
CA ARG A 90 1.32 -6.08 11.35
C ARG A 90 2.82 -5.79 11.21
N ASP A 91 3.35 -5.85 9.99
CA ASP A 91 4.74 -5.51 9.70
C ASP A 91 5.02 -4.02 9.90
N ILE A 92 4.06 -3.16 9.53
CA ILE A 92 4.17 -1.71 9.78
C ILE A 92 4.23 -1.44 11.28
N ALA A 93 3.37 -2.09 12.07
CA ALA A 93 3.36 -1.95 13.52
C ALA A 93 4.68 -2.40 14.15
N GLU A 94 5.26 -3.51 13.67
CA GLU A 94 6.54 -4.00 14.15
C GLU A 94 7.70 -3.06 13.76
N ALA A 95 7.70 -2.53 12.53
CA ALA A 95 8.67 -1.51 12.10
C ALA A 95 8.55 -0.22 12.94
N ALA A 96 7.33 0.20 13.26
CA ALA A 96 7.10 1.35 14.14
C ALA A 96 7.66 1.10 15.55
N ARG A 97 7.42 -0.09 16.12
CA ARG A 97 8.00 -0.49 17.40
C ARG A 97 9.52 -0.45 17.36
N PHE A 98 10.13 -0.99 16.29
CA PHE A 98 11.57 -0.92 16.09
C PHE A 98 12.07 0.53 16.05
N ALA A 99 11.44 1.38 15.25
CA ALA A 99 11.83 2.79 15.11
C ALA A 99 11.74 3.57 16.43
N ILE A 100 10.76 3.27 17.29
CA ILE A 100 10.58 3.93 18.59
C ILE A 100 11.65 3.46 19.60
N LEU A 101 12.03 2.19 19.56
CA LEU A 101 12.97 1.62 20.53
C LEU A 101 14.44 1.82 20.16
N ASP A 102 14.72 2.20 18.92
CA ASP A 102 16.09 2.43 18.45
C ASP A 102 16.62 3.78 18.98
N GLN A 103 17.57 3.70 19.90
CA GLN A 103 18.20 4.86 20.52
C GLN A 103 18.92 5.75 19.51
N GLU A 104 19.41 5.20 18.39
CA GLU A 104 20.06 5.97 17.33
C GLU A 104 19.08 6.88 16.59
N ASN A 105 17.77 6.58 16.63
CA ASN A 105 16.74 7.41 16.00
C ASN A 105 16.46 8.71 16.75
N LEU A 106 16.77 8.78 18.04
CA LEU A 106 16.41 9.96 18.88
C LEU A 106 16.98 11.28 18.35
N ASN A 107 18.14 11.26 17.71
CA ASN A 107 18.82 12.45 17.19
C ASN A 107 19.13 12.35 15.70
N SER A 108 18.44 11.48 14.96
CA SER A 108 18.62 11.30 13.53
C SER A 108 17.36 11.66 12.77
N GLN A 109 17.52 12.01 11.49
CA GLN A 109 16.42 12.25 10.57
C GLN A 109 16.40 11.10 9.55
N ARG A 110 15.43 10.19 9.68
CA ARG A 110 15.35 8.97 8.88
C ARG A 110 14.00 8.81 8.21
N ALA A 111 14.00 8.15 7.06
CA ALA A 111 12.77 7.73 6.38
C ALA A 111 12.95 6.30 5.89
N TYR A 112 11.97 5.44 6.15
CA TYR A 112 11.95 4.05 5.76
C TYR A 112 10.83 3.78 4.77
N HIS A 113 11.18 3.30 3.58
CA HIS A 113 10.23 2.75 2.62
C HIS A 113 9.89 1.33 3.00
N LEU A 114 8.64 1.11 3.39
CA LEU A 114 8.15 -0.18 3.84
C LEU A 114 7.25 -0.79 2.76
N THR A 115 7.63 -1.94 2.26
CA THR A 115 6.88 -2.66 1.23
C THR A 115 6.65 -4.11 1.63
N GLY A 116 5.60 -4.72 1.10
CA GLY A 116 5.48 -6.18 1.12
C GLY A 116 6.59 -6.83 0.29
N PRO A 117 6.73 -8.17 0.34
CA PRO A 117 7.86 -8.87 -0.26
C PRO A 117 7.79 -8.94 -1.80
N LYS A 118 6.62 -8.69 -2.39
CA LYS A 118 6.38 -8.80 -3.83
C LYS A 118 5.18 -7.96 -4.26
N ALA A 119 5.29 -7.30 -5.41
CA ALA A 119 4.15 -6.67 -6.06
C ALA A 119 3.29 -7.72 -6.77
N VAL A 120 1.96 -7.60 -6.63
CA VAL A 120 0.96 -8.53 -7.17
C VAL A 120 -0.01 -7.81 -8.09
N THR A 121 -0.66 -8.55 -8.99
CA THR A 121 -1.84 -8.11 -9.72
C THR A 121 -3.11 -8.58 -9.02
N MET A 122 -4.26 -7.97 -9.28
CA MET A 122 -5.55 -8.46 -8.74
C MET A 122 -5.91 -9.86 -9.26
N PRO A 123 -5.63 -10.24 -10.52
CA PRO A 123 -5.73 -11.64 -10.96
C PRO A 123 -4.86 -12.62 -10.15
N GLU A 124 -3.60 -12.29 -9.83
CA GLU A 124 -2.75 -13.15 -8.98
C GLU A 124 -3.37 -13.31 -7.56
N VAL A 125 -4.00 -12.27 -7.02
CA VAL A 125 -4.75 -12.35 -5.76
C VAL A 125 -5.97 -13.29 -5.90
N ALA A 126 -6.68 -13.26 -7.05
CA ALA A 126 -7.80 -14.16 -7.32
C ALA A 126 -7.36 -15.63 -7.42
N GLU A 127 -6.19 -15.89 -8.01
CA GLU A 127 -5.60 -17.23 -8.06
C GLU A 127 -5.29 -17.76 -6.65
N GLU A 128 -4.72 -16.93 -5.80
CA GLU A 128 -4.43 -17.30 -4.42
C GLU A 128 -5.71 -17.53 -3.59
N LEU A 129 -6.73 -16.69 -3.77
CA LEU A 129 -8.05 -16.91 -3.17
C LEU A 129 -8.67 -18.23 -3.65
N SER A 130 -8.55 -18.54 -4.95
CA SER A 130 -9.05 -19.81 -5.50
C SER A 130 -8.39 -21.02 -4.84
N ARG A 131 -7.07 -20.94 -4.63
CA ARG A 131 -6.30 -21.99 -3.94
C ARG A 131 -6.77 -22.18 -2.49
N LEU A 132 -7.01 -21.07 -1.77
CA LEU A 132 -7.39 -21.09 -0.36
C LEU A 132 -8.85 -21.49 -0.14
N LEU A 133 -9.75 -21.12 -1.05
CA LEU A 133 -11.19 -21.40 -0.94
C LEU A 133 -11.58 -22.75 -1.58
N GLY A 134 -10.72 -23.35 -2.42
CA GLY A 134 -10.97 -24.62 -3.08
C GLY A 134 -11.94 -24.56 -4.25
N HIS A 135 -12.24 -23.36 -4.77
CA HIS A 135 -13.03 -23.15 -5.99
C HIS A 135 -12.54 -21.93 -6.75
N THR A 136 -12.87 -21.84 -8.03
CA THR A 136 -12.40 -20.76 -8.90
C THR A 136 -12.95 -19.40 -8.50
N ILE A 137 -12.05 -18.47 -8.20
CA ILE A 137 -12.31 -17.05 -8.05
C ILE A 137 -11.69 -16.33 -9.25
N SER A 138 -12.42 -15.41 -9.87
CA SER A 138 -11.92 -14.60 -10.97
C SER A 138 -12.07 -13.12 -10.66
N TYR A 139 -11.06 -12.34 -11.06
CA TYR A 139 -11.14 -10.89 -11.02
C TYR A 139 -11.69 -10.37 -12.35
N GLN A 140 -12.86 -9.74 -12.31
CA GLN A 140 -13.52 -9.19 -13.48
C GLN A 140 -12.95 -7.81 -13.80
N HIS A 141 -12.29 -7.68 -14.94
CA HIS A 141 -11.87 -6.36 -15.41
C HIS A 141 -13.08 -5.54 -15.85
N ARG A 142 -13.17 -4.31 -15.34
CA ARG A 142 -14.23 -3.33 -15.67
C ARG A 142 -13.60 -2.04 -16.18
N THR A 143 -14.34 -1.31 -16.99
CA THR A 143 -13.99 0.07 -17.27
C THR A 143 -14.18 0.93 -16.02
N PRO A 144 -13.49 2.08 -15.88
CA PRO A 144 -13.70 2.99 -14.76
C PRO A 144 -15.16 3.44 -14.60
N ALA A 145 -15.88 3.64 -15.70
CA ALA A 145 -17.28 4.03 -15.67
C ALA A 145 -18.18 2.93 -15.07
N GLU A 146 -18.06 1.70 -15.59
CA GLU A 146 -18.81 0.54 -15.08
C GLU A 146 -18.50 0.29 -13.60
N HIS A 147 -17.22 0.41 -13.21
CA HIS A 147 -16.86 0.18 -11.81
C HIS A 147 -17.42 1.28 -10.89
N ARG A 148 -17.42 2.55 -11.34
CA ARG A 148 -18.04 3.67 -10.62
C ARG A 148 -19.52 3.45 -10.36
N GLU A 149 -20.27 3.05 -11.38
CA GLU A 149 -21.71 2.77 -11.25
C GLU A 149 -21.98 1.68 -10.23
N LEU A 150 -21.19 0.59 -10.24
CA LEU A 150 -21.31 -0.49 -9.27
C LEU A 150 -20.99 -0.06 -7.86
N LEU A 151 -19.94 0.76 -7.66
CA LEU A 151 -19.57 1.28 -6.34
C LEU A 151 -20.68 2.16 -5.76
N ILE A 152 -21.24 3.07 -6.55
CA ILE A 152 -22.36 3.91 -6.13
C ILE A 152 -23.62 3.07 -5.90
N GLY A 153 -23.92 2.13 -6.79
CA GLY A 153 -25.04 1.19 -6.63
C GLY A 153 -24.95 0.30 -5.39
N SER A 154 -23.74 0.06 -4.88
CA SER A 154 -23.51 -0.65 -3.61
C SER A 154 -23.69 0.22 -2.37
N GLY A 155 -24.07 1.50 -2.52
CA GLY A 155 -24.33 2.43 -1.42
C GLY A 155 -23.14 3.31 -1.02
N LEU A 156 -22.04 3.28 -1.78
CA LEU A 156 -20.93 4.20 -1.54
C LEU A 156 -21.28 5.60 -2.07
N ASN A 157 -20.86 6.63 -1.33
CA ASN A 157 -20.97 8.01 -1.83
C ASN A 157 -19.97 8.26 -2.97
N GLU A 158 -20.24 9.26 -3.80
CA GLU A 158 -19.44 9.57 -4.98
C GLU A 158 -17.96 9.83 -4.66
N MET A 159 -17.68 10.56 -3.58
CA MET A 159 -16.32 10.87 -3.18
C MET A 159 -15.50 9.61 -2.87
N VAL A 160 -16.09 8.64 -2.19
CA VAL A 160 -15.42 7.36 -1.89
C VAL A 160 -15.27 6.51 -3.15
N ALA A 161 -16.28 6.50 -4.03
CA ALA A 161 -16.19 5.81 -5.31
C ALA A 161 -15.06 6.38 -6.18
N ASP A 162 -14.96 7.70 -6.28
CA ASP A 162 -13.93 8.38 -7.06
C ASP A 162 -12.52 8.16 -6.45
N LEU A 163 -12.40 8.11 -5.12
CA LEU A 163 -11.16 7.75 -4.44
C LEU A 163 -10.71 6.32 -4.80
N LEU A 164 -11.62 5.35 -4.79
CA LEU A 164 -11.31 3.96 -5.13
C LEU A 164 -10.92 3.82 -6.61
N LEU A 165 -11.58 4.54 -7.51
CA LEU A 165 -11.18 4.58 -8.92
C LEU A 165 -9.81 5.22 -9.11
N GLY A 166 -9.48 6.24 -8.32
CA GLY A 166 -8.14 6.82 -8.29
C GLY A 166 -7.07 5.79 -7.90
N LEU A 167 -7.35 4.95 -6.90
CA LEU A 167 -6.46 3.85 -6.51
C LEU A 167 -6.36 2.79 -7.61
N ASP A 168 -7.48 2.38 -8.22
CA ASP A 168 -7.47 1.44 -9.35
C ASP A 168 -6.60 1.93 -10.51
N ARG A 169 -6.66 3.24 -10.81
CA ARG A 169 -5.83 3.86 -11.84
C ARG A 169 -4.32 3.77 -11.49
N LEU A 170 -3.95 4.04 -10.23
CA LEU A 170 -2.56 3.90 -9.77
C LEU A 170 -2.08 2.45 -9.87
N PHE A 171 -2.94 1.49 -9.52
CA PHE A 171 -2.64 0.07 -9.67
C PHE A 171 -2.47 -0.31 -11.12
N GLN A 172 -3.40 0.10 -12.00
CA GLN A 172 -3.34 -0.16 -13.44
C GLN A 172 -2.03 0.34 -14.06
N GLN A 173 -1.55 1.49 -13.64
CA GLN A 173 -0.30 2.08 -14.11
C GLN A 173 0.94 1.50 -13.42
N SER A 174 0.76 0.60 -12.45
CA SER A 174 1.85 0.00 -11.65
C SER A 174 2.73 1.02 -10.92
N VAL A 175 2.22 2.21 -10.64
CA VAL A 175 2.98 3.29 -9.96
C VAL A 175 3.38 2.89 -8.55
N LEU A 176 2.59 2.00 -7.91
CA LEU A 176 2.79 1.53 -6.53
C LEU A 176 3.36 0.10 -6.49
N SER A 177 4.12 -0.32 -7.52
CA SER A 177 4.61 -1.71 -7.64
C SER A 177 5.98 -1.94 -7.04
N GLU A 178 6.65 -0.89 -6.54
CA GLU A 178 8.01 -1.04 -6.05
C GLU A 178 8.12 -1.97 -4.86
N THR A 179 9.24 -2.65 -4.78
CA THR A 179 9.60 -3.56 -3.69
C THR A 179 10.98 -3.20 -3.16
N THR A 180 11.09 -3.04 -1.84
CA THR A 180 12.34 -2.77 -1.12
C THR A 180 12.66 -3.91 -0.15
N CYS A 181 13.93 -4.05 0.25
CA CYS A 181 14.35 -4.96 1.32
C CYS A 181 14.28 -4.33 2.72
N THR A 182 13.96 -3.05 2.82
CA THR A 182 14.01 -2.26 4.07
C THR A 182 13.29 -2.95 5.23
N LEU A 183 12.09 -3.49 4.98
CA LEU A 183 11.30 -4.12 6.03
C LEU A 183 11.95 -5.41 6.54
N SER A 184 12.44 -6.24 5.63
CA SER A 184 13.13 -7.48 6.01
C SER A 184 14.46 -7.23 6.72
N GLU A 185 15.17 -6.18 6.37
CA GLU A 185 16.40 -5.76 7.05
C GLU A 185 16.10 -5.25 8.46
N LEU A 186 15.05 -4.42 8.64
CA LEU A 186 14.66 -3.91 9.94
C LEU A 186 14.18 -5.01 10.89
N LEU A 187 13.39 -5.97 10.38
CA LEU A 187 12.75 -7.00 11.20
C LEU A 187 13.61 -8.25 11.37
N GLY A 188 14.67 -8.42 10.58
CA GLY A 188 15.49 -9.64 10.59
C GLY A 188 14.75 -10.89 10.10
N ARG A 189 13.61 -10.74 9.41
CA ARG A 189 12.80 -11.80 8.83
C ARG A 189 12.14 -11.30 7.53
N PRO A 190 11.68 -12.20 6.65
CA PRO A 190 10.88 -11.81 5.50
C PRO A 190 9.62 -11.04 5.92
N ALA A 191 9.23 -10.06 5.10
CA ALA A 191 7.94 -9.40 5.22
C ALA A 191 6.79 -10.39 4.97
N LEU A 192 5.65 -10.19 5.62
CA LEU A 192 4.45 -10.99 5.40
C LEU A 192 3.92 -10.78 3.97
N SER A 193 3.59 -11.87 3.31
CA SER A 193 3.07 -11.85 1.94
C SER A 193 1.56 -11.63 1.90
N VAL A 194 1.03 -11.29 0.72
CA VAL A 194 -0.41 -11.27 0.47
C VAL A 194 -1.04 -12.64 0.77
N ALA A 195 -0.34 -13.74 0.45
CA ALA A 195 -0.81 -15.09 0.75
C ALA A 195 -0.94 -15.34 2.26
N ASP A 196 0.02 -14.86 3.06
CA ASP A 196 -0.04 -14.97 4.53
C ASP A 196 -1.24 -14.19 5.08
N TRP A 197 -1.48 -12.98 4.56
CA TRP A 197 -2.63 -12.18 4.98
C TRP A 197 -3.96 -12.82 4.58
N LEU A 198 -4.08 -13.30 3.33
CA LEU A 198 -5.29 -13.97 2.84
C LEU A 198 -5.58 -15.25 3.65
N GLY A 199 -4.55 -16.04 3.94
CA GLY A 199 -4.69 -17.24 4.77
C GLY A 199 -5.22 -16.94 6.17
N ALA A 200 -4.67 -15.90 6.83
CA ALA A 200 -5.10 -15.46 8.15
C ALA A 200 -6.53 -14.87 8.15
N ASN A 201 -6.97 -14.29 7.04
CA ASN A 201 -8.24 -13.57 6.91
C ASN A 201 -9.23 -14.27 5.96
N ILE A 202 -9.03 -15.53 5.64
CA ILE A 202 -9.85 -16.27 4.65
C ILE A 202 -11.33 -16.29 5.00
N HIS A 203 -11.68 -16.17 6.27
CA HIS A 203 -13.06 -16.10 6.75
C HIS A 203 -13.83 -14.89 6.18
N LEU A 204 -13.15 -13.80 5.80
CA LEU A 204 -13.76 -12.62 5.19
C LEU A 204 -14.31 -12.88 3.78
N PHE A 205 -13.80 -13.90 3.11
CA PHE A 205 -14.10 -14.24 1.72
C PHE A 205 -15.06 -15.42 1.56
N LYS A 206 -15.46 -16.04 2.68
CA LYS A 206 -16.45 -17.13 2.67
C LYS A 206 -17.85 -16.54 2.65
N ALA A 207 -18.76 -17.17 1.89
CA ALA A 207 -20.17 -16.85 2.00
C ALA A 207 -20.62 -16.96 3.47
N LYS A 208 -21.36 -15.98 3.96
CA LYS A 208 -22.01 -16.14 5.27
C LYS A 208 -22.98 -17.30 5.14
N LEU A 209 -22.74 -18.37 5.88
CA LEU A 209 -23.77 -19.40 6.07
C LEU A 209 -24.94 -18.69 6.75
N GLU A 210 -26.06 -18.59 6.04
CA GLU A 210 -27.32 -18.16 6.67
C GLU A 210 -27.63 -19.18 7.75
N ALA A 211 -27.72 -18.71 8.99
CA ALA A 211 -28.06 -19.51 10.15
C ALA A 211 -29.59 -19.61 10.28
#